data_fd90e8e450cfbd6d17b7303d564e4545
#
_entry.id   fd90e8e450cfbd6d17b7303d564e4545
#
_cell.length_a   1.000
_cell.length_b   1.000
_cell.length_c   1.000
_cell.angle_alpha   90.00
_cell.angle_beta   90.00
_cell.angle_gamma   90.00
#
_symmetry.space_group_name_H-M   'P 1'
#
loop_
_entity.id
_entity.type
_entity.pdbx_description
1 polymer ?
#
loop_
_entity_poly.entity_id
_entity_poly.type
_entity_poly.pdbx_seq_one_letter_code
_entity_poly.pdbx_strand_id
1 'polypeptide(L)'
;RCEIATEEINTKLPEVRERTRQRLAAGEYKRDATLLLRHAQEGVVTDYDAVIHEKVGELRLHFLARDFFQNNPFILPAFTRYVREQAAGSGAKFLVDAYCGSGLFALSCAPAFKRVTGIELSATSVKFATENAAANGIANATFRAGDAAQIFAGLDFPPADTAVVIDPPRKGCDELFLNQLFAFGPRAVVYVSCDPATQMRDLKGFLAAGYRLTAVQPFDLFPQTRHLECVITLVKG
;
A
#
# COMPACT_ATOMS: atom_id res chain seq x y z
N ARG A 1 17.94 0.99 22.62
CA ARG A 1 16.80 0.14 22.30
C ARG A 1 15.65 0.99 21.77
N CYS A 2 14.90 0.48 20.83
CA CYS A 2 13.68 1.09 20.32
C CYS A 2 12.49 0.21 20.77
N GLU A 3 11.56 0.77 21.52
CA GLU A 3 10.45 0.01 22.11
C GLU A 3 9.38 -0.41 21.09
N ILE A 4 9.36 0.23 19.92
CA ILE A 4 8.44 -0.11 18.83
C ILE A 4 9.08 -0.96 17.72
N ALA A 5 10.36 -1.28 17.83
CA ALA A 5 11.05 -2.17 16.90
C ALA A 5 11.03 -3.62 17.40
N THR A 6 11.13 -4.57 16.48
CA THR A 6 11.24 -5.98 16.81
C THR A 6 12.55 -6.27 17.57
N GLU A 7 12.61 -7.39 18.30
CA GLU A 7 13.80 -7.75 19.07
C GLU A 7 15.02 -8.00 18.16
N GLU A 8 14.79 -8.51 16.95
CA GLU A 8 15.83 -8.74 15.95
C GLU A 8 16.48 -7.41 15.52
N ILE A 9 15.67 -6.37 15.30
CA ILE A 9 16.18 -5.02 15.01
C ILE A 9 16.98 -4.48 16.21
N ASN A 10 16.45 -4.63 17.41
CA ASN A 10 17.12 -4.18 18.64
C ASN A 10 18.46 -4.90 18.85
N THR A 11 18.52 -6.19 18.57
CA THR A 11 19.75 -7.00 18.68
C THR A 11 20.80 -6.56 17.65
N LYS A 12 20.37 -6.22 16.42
CA LYS A 12 21.27 -5.78 15.35
C LYS A 12 21.72 -4.32 15.47
N LEU A 13 20.95 -3.49 16.13
CA LEU A 13 21.18 -2.05 16.23
C LEU A 13 22.55 -1.63 16.77
N PRO A 14 23.13 -2.25 17.83
CA PRO A 14 24.45 -1.89 18.33
C PRO A 14 25.56 -2.06 17.28
N GLU A 15 25.55 -3.17 16.56
CA GLU A 15 26.52 -3.44 15.48
C GLU A 15 26.40 -2.39 14.36
N VAL A 16 25.17 -2.10 13.92
CA VAL A 16 24.94 -1.11 12.85
C VAL A 16 25.38 0.28 13.30
N ARG A 17 25.12 0.66 14.54
CA ARG A 17 25.58 1.93 15.11
C ARG A 17 27.10 2.04 15.14
N GLU A 18 27.80 0.99 15.57
CA GLU A 18 29.26 1.00 15.65
C GLU A 18 29.88 1.08 14.25
N ARG A 19 29.43 0.27 13.31
CA ARG A 19 29.86 0.33 11.91
C ARG A 19 29.62 1.74 11.32
N THR A 20 28.47 2.35 11.63
CA THR A 20 28.14 3.70 11.15
C THR A 20 29.09 4.76 11.73
N ARG A 21 29.45 4.65 13.04
CA ARG A 21 30.41 5.54 13.66
C ARG A 21 31.79 5.45 13.00
N GLN A 22 32.26 4.24 12.72
CA GLN A 22 33.52 4.00 12.04
C GLN A 22 33.53 4.61 10.63
N ARG A 23 32.47 4.43 9.87
CA ARG A 23 32.31 5.00 8.51
C ARG A 23 32.20 6.54 8.55
N LEU A 24 31.54 7.09 9.56
CA LEU A 24 31.49 8.54 9.78
C LEU A 24 32.88 9.11 10.11
N ALA A 25 33.62 8.44 10.99
CA ALA A 25 34.99 8.82 11.34
C ALA A 25 35.96 8.72 10.14
N ALA A 26 35.71 7.77 9.25
CA ALA A 26 36.46 7.63 7.99
C ALA A 26 36.05 8.64 6.89
N GLY A 27 35.07 9.52 7.16
CA GLY A 27 34.62 10.54 6.21
C GLY A 27 33.83 10.01 5.03
N GLU A 28 33.28 8.79 5.14
CA GLU A 28 32.48 8.17 4.07
C GLU A 28 31.11 8.84 3.87
N TYR A 29 30.60 9.53 4.89
CA TYR A 29 29.35 10.29 4.83
C TYR A 29 29.65 11.79 4.70
N LYS A 30 29.11 12.41 3.65
CA LYS A 30 29.29 13.84 3.38
C LYS A 30 28.27 14.74 4.10
N ARG A 31 27.14 14.16 4.53
CA ARG A 31 25.98 14.84 5.19
C ARG A 31 25.27 13.83 6.08
N ASP A 32 24.15 14.25 6.66
CA ASP A 32 23.28 13.37 7.40
C ASP A 32 22.90 12.14 6.56
N ALA A 33 23.03 10.96 7.15
CA ALA A 33 22.72 9.70 6.50
C ALA A 33 21.49 9.07 7.15
N THR A 34 20.57 8.62 6.32
CA THR A 34 19.48 7.75 6.76
C THR A 34 19.96 6.30 6.71
N LEU A 35 19.71 5.55 7.76
CA LEU A 35 20.08 4.15 7.84
C LEU A 35 18.81 3.31 7.77
N LEU A 36 18.87 2.23 6.97
CA LEU A 36 17.82 1.24 6.90
C LEU A 36 18.14 0.11 7.88
N LEU A 37 17.16 -0.24 8.71
CA LEU A 37 17.09 -1.50 9.45
C LEU A 37 15.68 -2.03 9.24
N ARG A 38 15.55 -3.09 8.46
CA ARG A 38 14.27 -3.71 8.15
C ARG A 38 14.31 -5.19 8.48
N HIS A 39 13.40 -5.62 9.35
CA HIS A 39 13.22 -7.04 9.63
C HIS A 39 12.25 -7.63 8.61
N ALA A 40 12.73 -8.63 7.88
CA ALA A 40 12.01 -9.38 6.86
C ALA A 40 12.29 -10.89 7.03
N GLN A 41 11.88 -11.73 6.10
CA GLN A 41 12.13 -13.18 6.21
C GLN A 41 13.64 -13.52 6.20
N GLU A 42 14.46 -12.68 5.58
CA GLU A 42 15.92 -12.81 5.55
C GLU A 42 16.60 -12.39 6.87
N GLY A 43 15.83 -11.93 7.86
CA GLY A 43 16.35 -11.30 9.07
C GLY A 43 16.43 -9.78 8.93
N VAL A 44 17.36 -9.14 9.67
CA VAL A 44 17.50 -7.68 9.62
C VAL A 44 18.39 -7.25 8.46
N VAL A 45 17.78 -6.62 7.47
CA VAL A 45 18.42 -6.11 6.26
C VAL A 45 18.77 -4.63 6.43
N THR A 46 19.96 -4.24 5.98
CA THR A 46 20.46 -2.86 6.01
C THR A 46 20.87 -2.33 4.63
N ASP A 47 20.85 -3.18 3.62
CA ASP A 47 21.10 -2.82 2.23
C ASP A 47 19.80 -2.32 1.58
N TYR A 48 19.83 -1.10 1.04
CA TYR A 48 18.70 -0.46 0.39
C TYR A 48 18.22 -1.20 -0.88
N ASP A 49 19.14 -1.82 -1.59
CA ASP A 49 18.88 -2.47 -2.88
C ASP A 49 18.63 -3.99 -2.74
N ALA A 50 18.70 -4.51 -1.53
CA ALA A 50 18.38 -5.90 -1.29
C ALA A 50 16.91 -6.19 -1.61
N VAL A 51 16.65 -7.29 -2.30
CA VAL A 51 15.30 -7.84 -2.43
C VAL A 51 14.97 -8.59 -1.15
N ILE A 52 13.85 -8.25 -0.56
CA ILE A 52 13.35 -8.87 0.67
C ILE A 52 11.98 -9.50 0.44
N HIS A 53 11.64 -10.45 1.29
CA HIS A 53 10.40 -11.21 1.21
C HIS A 53 9.54 -11.00 2.46
N GLU A 54 8.23 -10.87 2.22
CA GLU A 54 7.21 -10.78 3.26
C GLU A 54 6.08 -11.76 3.00
N LYS A 55 5.55 -12.35 4.07
CA LYS A 55 4.37 -13.22 4.00
C LYS A 55 3.17 -12.49 4.59
N VAL A 56 2.09 -12.37 3.79
CA VAL A 56 0.82 -11.78 4.23
C VAL A 56 -0.31 -12.77 3.97
N GLY A 57 -0.77 -13.45 5.03
CA GLY A 57 -1.66 -14.60 4.86
C GLY A 57 -0.98 -15.69 4.03
N GLU A 58 -1.58 -16.06 2.90
CA GLU A 58 -1.01 -17.04 1.97
C GLU A 58 -0.10 -16.41 0.91
N LEU A 59 -0.13 -15.08 0.77
CA LEU A 59 0.69 -14.38 -0.22
C LEU A 59 2.15 -14.32 0.22
N ARG A 60 3.04 -14.56 -0.73
CA ARG A 60 4.48 -14.31 -0.62
C ARG A 60 4.82 -13.15 -1.55
N LEU A 61 5.24 -12.04 -0.97
CA LEU A 61 5.56 -10.82 -1.69
C LEU A 61 7.04 -10.53 -1.58
N HIS A 62 7.64 -10.04 -2.65
CA HIS A 62 9.03 -9.57 -2.64
C HIS A 62 9.09 -8.16 -3.24
N PHE A 63 10.05 -7.37 -2.76
CA PHE A 63 10.25 -5.98 -3.14
C PHE A 63 11.61 -5.49 -2.64
N LEU A 64 12.05 -4.29 -3.02
CA LEU A 64 13.32 -3.75 -2.51
C LEU A 64 13.18 -3.29 -1.06
N ALA A 65 14.21 -3.51 -0.27
CA ALA A 65 14.23 -3.13 1.14
C ALA A 65 13.97 -1.63 1.38
N ARG A 66 14.30 -0.76 0.42
CA ARG A 66 14.04 0.68 0.46
C ARG A 66 12.60 1.06 0.09
N ASP A 67 11.87 0.18 -0.62
CA ASP A 67 10.52 0.49 -1.07
C ASP A 67 9.54 0.49 0.11
N PHE A 68 8.50 1.31 -0.01
CA PHE A 68 7.45 1.31 0.99
C PHE A 68 6.71 -0.03 1.01
N PHE A 69 6.50 -0.54 2.18
CA PHE A 69 5.62 -1.67 2.45
C PHE A 69 5.08 -1.52 3.88
N GLN A 70 3.90 -2.02 4.15
CA GLN A 70 3.27 -1.95 5.47
C GLN A 70 4.12 -2.66 6.53
N ASN A 71 4.46 -1.95 7.63
CA ASN A 71 5.53 -2.36 8.55
C ASN A 71 5.12 -3.35 9.65
N ASN A 72 3.83 -3.60 9.85
CA ASN A 72 3.35 -4.46 10.93
C ASN A 72 2.82 -5.80 10.39
N PRO A 73 3.67 -6.84 10.30
CA PRO A 73 3.29 -8.13 9.72
C PRO A 73 2.18 -8.85 10.50
N PHE A 74 2.00 -8.53 11.79
CA PHE A 74 1.03 -9.21 12.65
C PHE A 74 -0.42 -8.85 12.32
N ILE A 75 -0.67 -7.60 11.93
CA ILE A 75 -2.02 -7.11 11.61
C ILE A 75 -2.32 -7.20 10.10
N LEU A 76 -1.31 -7.29 9.24
CA LEU A 76 -1.49 -7.26 7.79
C LEU A 76 -2.49 -8.29 7.25
N PRO A 77 -2.54 -9.55 7.73
CA PRO A 77 -3.54 -10.50 7.25
C PRO A 77 -4.99 -10.08 7.55
N ALA A 78 -5.23 -9.46 8.71
CA ALA A 78 -6.55 -8.93 9.06
C ALA A 78 -6.88 -7.66 8.27
N PHE A 79 -5.90 -6.78 8.11
CA PHE A 79 -6.02 -5.53 7.38
C PHE A 79 -6.35 -5.76 5.89
N THR A 80 -5.57 -6.58 5.18
CA THR A 80 -5.80 -6.89 3.77
C THR A 80 -7.09 -7.67 3.55
N ARG A 81 -7.45 -8.57 4.47
CA ARG A 81 -8.75 -9.27 4.43
C ARG A 81 -9.90 -8.28 4.53
N TYR A 82 -9.85 -7.33 5.46
CA TYR A 82 -10.89 -6.31 5.61
C TYR A 82 -11.04 -5.45 4.33
N VAL A 83 -9.95 -4.98 3.75
CA VAL A 83 -9.97 -4.23 2.49
C VAL A 83 -10.63 -5.05 1.39
N ARG A 84 -10.27 -6.33 1.25
CA ARG A 84 -10.89 -7.25 0.28
C ARG A 84 -12.40 -7.43 0.53
N GLU A 85 -12.81 -7.64 1.77
CA GLU A 85 -14.22 -7.82 2.14
C GLU A 85 -15.04 -6.57 1.83
N GLN A 86 -14.51 -5.39 2.13
CA GLN A 86 -15.19 -4.13 1.80
C GLN A 86 -15.31 -3.92 0.28
N ALA A 87 -14.24 -4.16 -0.46
CA ALA A 87 -14.27 -4.02 -1.91
C ALA A 87 -15.22 -5.03 -2.58
N ALA A 88 -15.17 -6.31 -2.17
CA ALA A 88 -16.02 -7.37 -2.68
C ALA A 88 -17.49 -7.19 -2.26
N GLY A 89 -17.75 -6.73 -1.03
CA GLY A 89 -19.09 -6.46 -0.50
C GLY A 89 -19.88 -5.42 -1.29
N SER A 90 -19.21 -4.61 -2.11
CA SER A 90 -19.86 -3.69 -3.05
C SER A 90 -20.61 -4.39 -4.18
N GLY A 91 -20.33 -5.67 -4.45
CA GLY A 91 -20.85 -6.41 -5.59
C GLY A 91 -20.16 -6.08 -6.92
N ALA A 92 -19.04 -5.38 -6.89
CA ALA A 92 -18.22 -5.10 -8.07
C ALA A 92 -17.56 -6.39 -8.60
N LYS A 93 -17.37 -6.45 -9.91
CA LYS A 93 -16.72 -7.59 -10.61
C LYS A 93 -15.26 -7.34 -10.92
N PHE A 94 -14.87 -6.07 -10.99
CA PHE A 94 -13.54 -5.59 -11.35
C PHE A 94 -12.97 -4.74 -10.22
N LEU A 95 -11.65 -4.79 -10.08
CA LEU A 95 -10.95 -3.98 -9.10
C LEU A 95 -9.84 -3.16 -9.77
N VAL A 96 -9.74 -1.90 -9.38
CA VAL A 96 -8.56 -1.06 -9.62
C VAL A 96 -7.89 -0.80 -8.29
N ASP A 97 -6.61 -1.11 -8.18
CA ASP A 97 -5.75 -0.73 -7.05
C ASP A 97 -4.88 0.44 -7.50
N ALA A 98 -5.26 1.63 -7.09
CA ALA A 98 -4.51 2.84 -7.35
C ALA A 98 -3.48 3.06 -6.22
N TYR A 99 -2.24 3.38 -6.56
CA TYR A 99 -1.09 3.36 -5.66
C TYR A 99 -0.71 1.93 -5.22
N CYS A 100 -0.72 0.96 -6.15
CA CYS A 100 -0.65 -0.45 -5.79
C CYS A 100 0.71 -0.90 -5.22
N GLY A 101 1.77 -0.11 -5.32
CA GLY A 101 3.11 -0.50 -4.89
C GLY A 101 3.54 -1.83 -5.51
N SER A 102 4.05 -2.73 -4.70
CA SER A 102 4.40 -4.11 -5.09
C SER A 102 3.21 -5.09 -5.11
N GLY A 103 1.97 -4.58 -5.08
CA GLY A 103 0.75 -5.34 -5.34
C GLY A 103 0.00 -5.85 -4.11
N LEU A 104 0.24 -5.34 -2.91
CA LEU A 104 -0.35 -5.86 -1.67
C LEU A 104 -1.88 -5.98 -1.73
N PHE A 105 -2.59 -4.88 -2.02
CA PHE A 105 -4.06 -4.91 -2.05
C PHE A 105 -4.60 -5.55 -3.32
N ALA A 106 -4.01 -5.27 -4.48
CA ALA A 106 -4.40 -5.90 -5.74
C ALA A 106 -4.39 -7.42 -5.63
N LEU A 107 -3.30 -8.01 -5.14
CA LEU A 107 -3.13 -9.46 -5.03
C LEU A 107 -3.98 -10.06 -3.91
N SER A 108 -4.09 -9.36 -2.78
CA SER A 108 -4.97 -9.80 -1.68
C SER A 108 -6.44 -9.83 -2.08
N CYS A 109 -6.87 -8.93 -2.96
CA CYS A 109 -8.24 -8.83 -3.45
C CYS A 109 -8.54 -9.74 -4.65
N ALA A 110 -7.53 -10.13 -5.44
CA ALA A 110 -7.68 -10.84 -6.69
C ALA A 110 -8.62 -12.07 -6.65
N PRO A 111 -8.63 -12.89 -5.58
CA PRO A 111 -9.54 -14.05 -5.50
C PRO A 111 -11.03 -13.68 -5.52
N ALA A 112 -11.40 -12.44 -5.19
CA ALA A 112 -12.79 -11.98 -5.11
C ALA A 112 -13.30 -11.29 -6.41
N PHE A 113 -12.43 -11.11 -7.42
CA PHE A 113 -12.75 -10.33 -8.60
C PHE A 113 -12.48 -11.11 -9.90
N LYS A 114 -13.19 -10.76 -10.96
CA LYS A 114 -12.93 -11.33 -12.29
C LYS A 114 -11.60 -10.88 -12.87
N ARG A 115 -11.29 -9.60 -12.76
CA ARG A 115 -10.02 -9.00 -13.15
C ARG A 115 -9.64 -7.88 -12.18
N VAL A 116 -8.35 -7.74 -11.97
CA VAL A 116 -7.74 -6.69 -11.15
C VAL A 116 -6.70 -5.95 -11.97
N THR A 117 -6.66 -4.63 -11.85
CA THR A 117 -5.59 -3.81 -12.43
C THR A 117 -4.95 -2.98 -11.32
N GLY A 118 -3.67 -3.19 -11.07
CA GLY A 118 -2.85 -2.33 -10.22
C GLY A 118 -2.17 -1.23 -11.03
N ILE A 119 -2.15 -0.01 -10.50
CA ILE A 119 -1.53 1.16 -11.14
C ILE A 119 -0.59 1.81 -10.14
N GLU A 120 0.64 2.04 -10.57
CA GLU A 120 1.71 2.57 -9.72
C GLU A 120 2.64 3.45 -10.56
N LEU A 121 3.16 4.52 -9.97
CA LEU A 121 4.10 5.42 -10.64
C LEU A 121 5.49 4.78 -10.84
N SER A 122 5.94 4.00 -9.85
CA SER A 122 7.24 3.33 -9.87
C SER A 122 7.23 2.11 -10.79
N ALA A 123 7.96 2.17 -11.90
CA ALA A 123 8.13 1.02 -12.79
C ALA A 123 8.78 -0.19 -12.08
N THR A 124 9.67 0.07 -11.11
CA THR A 124 10.26 -0.99 -10.28
C THR A 124 9.21 -1.70 -9.43
N SER A 125 8.32 -0.96 -8.79
CA SER A 125 7.23 -1.54 -7.99
C SER A 125 6.24 -2.31 -8.87
N VAL A 126 5.93 -1.80 -10.07
CA VAL A 126 5.09 -2.51 -11.08
C VAL A 126 5.73 -3.84 -11.49
N LYS A 127 7.05 -3.85 -11.70
CA LYS A 127 7.79 -5.09 -12.00
C LYS A 127 7.60 -6.09 -10.86
N PHE A 128 7.86 -5.68 -9.62
CA PHE A 128 7.67 -6.56 -8.46
C PHE A 128 6.21 -7.01 -8.29
N ALA A 129 5.23 -6.15 -8.50
CA ALA A 129 3.82 -6.52 -8.43
C ALA A 129 3.47 -7.61 -9.47
N THR A 130 4.02 -7.51 -10.68
CA THR A 130 3.85 -8.52 -11.74
C THR A 130 4.51 -9.84 -11.39
N GLU A 131 5.75 -9.80 -10.87
CA GLU A 131 6.47 -10.98 -10.42
C GLU A 131 5.77 -11.65 -9.22
N ASN A 132 5.24 -10.85 -8.29
CA ASN A 132 4.47 -11.32 -7.15
C ASN A 132 3.16 -12.00 -7.59
N ALA A 133 2.47 -11.48 -8.60
CA ALA A 133 1.29 -12.14 -9.17
C ALA A 133 1.65 -13.54 -9.70
N ALA A 134 2.70 -13.63 -10.51
CA ALA A 134 3.17 -14.89 -11.07
C ALA A 134 3.61 -15.89 -9.99
N ALA A 135 4.39 -15.44 -8.99
CA ALA A 135 4.87 -16.26 -7.90
C ALA A 135 3.76 -16.82 -7.00
N ASN A 136 2.62 -16.14 -6.93
CA ASN A 136 1.43 -16.57 -6.18
C ASN A 136 0.37 -17.25 -7.06
N GLY A 137 0.63 -17.51 -8.36
CA GLY A 137 -0.30 -18.14 -9.27
C GLY A 137 -1.56 -17.31 -9.56
N ILE A 138 -1.49 -15.98 -9.42
CA ILE A 138 -2.60 -15.06 -9.63
C ILE A 138 -2.58 -14.59 -11.10
N ALA A 139 -3.47 -15.16 -11.92
CA ALA A 139 -3.52 -14.89 -13.35
C ALA A 139 -4.47 -13.75 -13.76
N ASN A 140 -5.35 -13.33 -12.86
CA ASN A 140 -6.39 -12.32 -13.13
C ASN A 140 -5.99 -10.90 -12.66
N ALA A 141 -4.75 -10.69 -12.21
CA ALA A 141 -4.21 -9.39 -11.86
C ALA A 141 -3.16 -8.94 -12.88
N THR A 142 -3.28 -7.69 -13.32
CA THR A 142 -2.32 -7.03 -14.22
C THR A 142 -1.84 -5.72 -13.62
N PHE A 143 -0.62 -5.32 -13.93
CA PHE A 143 -0.01 -4.12 -13.36
C PHE A 143 0.54 -3.25 -14.46
N ARG A 144 0.41 -1.93 -14.30
CA ARG A 144 0.98 -0.97 -15.24
C ARG A 144 1.55 0.25 -14.51
N ALA A 145 2.61 0.80 -15.08
CA ALA A 145 3.08 2.12 -14.69
C ALA A 145 2.09 3.17 -15.20
N GLY A 146 1.74 4.11 -14.35
CA GLY A 146 0.80 5.18 -14.69
C GLY A 146 0.94 6.36 -13.75
N ASP A 147 0.79 7.55 -14.32
CA ASP A 147 0.68 8.80 -13.58
C ASP A 147 -0.76 8.94 -13.04
N ALA A 148 -0.90 9.59 -11.89
CA ALA A 148 -2.18 10.00 -11.32
C ALA A 148 -3.07 10.77 -12.32
N ALA A 149 -2.45 11.47 -13.30
CA ALA A 149 -3.16 12.19 -14.36
C ALA A 149 -3.83 11.29 -15.42
N GLN A 150 -3.58 9.99 -15.46
CA GLN A 150 -4.14 9.07 -16.47
C GLN A 150 -4.52 7.71 -15.90
N ILE A 151 -4.79 7.66 -14.61
CA ILE A 151 -4.94 6.39 -13.87
C ILE A 151 -6.08 5.52 -14.39
N PHE A 152 -7.17 6.12 -14.87
CA PHE A 152 -8.32 5.40 -15.44
C PHE A 152 -8.30 5.34 -16.97
N ALA A 153 -7.31 5.94 -17.64
CA ALA A 153 -7.21 5.91 -19.09
C ALA A 153 -6.93 4.49 -19.60
N GLY A 154 -7.65 4.06 -20.63
CA GLY A 154 -7.49 2.74 -21.23
C GLY A 154 -7.97 1.56 -20.36
N LEU A 155 -8.68 1.81 -19.26
CA LEU A 155 -9.40 0.76 -18.54
C LEU A 155 -10.67 0.39 -19.31
N ASP A 156 -10.82 -0.91 -19.56
CA ASP A 156 -12.02 -1.48 -20.19
C ASP A 156 -13.01 -2.02 -19.15
N PHE A 157 -12.92 -1.56 -17.90
CA PHE A 157 -13.81 -1.92 -16.81
C PHE A 157 -15.03 -1.01 -16.78
N PRO A 158 -16.27 -1.55 -16.79
CA PRO A 158 -17.46 -0.75 -16.59
C PRO A 158 -17.45 -0.10 -15.19
N PRO A 159 -17.57 1.22 -15.05
CA PRO A 159 -17.52 1.90 -13.75
C PRO A 159 -18.51 1.35 -12.72
N ALA A 160 -19.74 1.06 -13.15
CA ALA A 160 -20.80 0.50 -12.30
C ALA A 160 -20.52 -0.93 -11.79
N ASP A 161 -19.55 -1.64 -12.38
CA ASP A 161 -19.10 -2.97 -11.97
C ASP A 161 -17.70 -2.94 -11.36
N THR A 162 -17.13 -1.74 -11.08
CA THR A 162 -15.75 -1.57 -10.61
C THR A 162 -15.70 -1.03 -9.20
N ALA A 163 -14.89 -1.66 -8.35
CA ALA A 163 -14.42 -1.09 -7.09
C ALA A 163 -12.99 -0.54 -7.26
N VAL A 164 -12.67 0.50 -6.51
CA VAL A 164 -11.32 1.09 -6.48
C VAL A 164 -10.79 1.02 -5.06
N VAL A 165 -9.59 0.49 -4.87
CA VAL A 165 -8.80 0.63 -3.65
C VAL A 165 -7.82 1.77 -3.85
N ILE A 166 -7.70 2.66 -2.88
CA ILE A 166 -6.71 3.73 -2.87
C ILE A 166 -5.96 3.75 -1.55
N ASP A 167 -4.63 3.84 -1.62
CA ASP A 167 -3.72 3.97 -0.47
C ASP A 167 -2.71 5.09 -0.77
N PRO A 168 -3.15 6.36 -0.80
CA PRO A 168 -2.30 7.48 -1.17
C PRO A 168 -1.28 7.80 -0.06
N PRO A 169 -0.21 8.57 -0.37
CA PRO A 169 0.72 9.05 0.63
C PRO A 169 0.03 9.96 1.66
N ARG A 170 0.70 10.28 2.77
CA ARG A 170 0.18 11.09 3.90
C ARG A 170 -0.50 12.40 3.52
N LYS A 171 -0.10 13.03 2.42
CA LYS A 171 -0.77 14.26 1.93
C LYS A 171 -2.21 14.03 1.43
N GLY A 172 -2.66 12.78 1.35
CA GLY A 172 -3.94 12.38 0.75
C GLY A 172 -3.88 12.38 -0.77
N CYS A 173 -5.04 12.27 -1.40
CA CYS A 173 -5.17 12.34 -2.84
C CYS A 173 -4.97 13.77 -3.35
N ASP A 174 -4.36 13.91 -4.53
CA ASP A 174 -4.35 15.19 -5.22
C ASP A 174 -5.68 15.42 -5.99
N GLU A 175 -5.93 16.68 -6.31
CA GLU A 175 -7.17 17.09 -6.96
C GLU A 175 -7.34 16.48 -8.36
N LEU A 176 -6.25 16.35 -9.11
CA LEU A 176 -6.28 15.74 -10.44
C LEU A 176 -6.71 14.27 -10.37
N PHE A 177 -6.17 13.53 -9.43
CA PHE A 177 -6.56 12.15 -9.18
C PHE A 177 -8.04 12.04 -8.78
N LEU A 178 -8.49 12.85 -7.81
CA LEU A 178 -9.88 12.84 -7.35
C LEU A 178 -10.86 13.16 -8.47
N ASN A 179 -10.55 14.17 -9.30
CA ASN A 179 -11.39 14.54 -10.43
C ASN A 179 -11.53 13.40 -11.44
N GLN A 180 -10.46 12.65 -11.73
CA GLN A 180 -10.51 11.49 -12.61
C GLN A 180 -11.29 10.34 -11.99
N LEU A 181 -11.10 10.07 -10.69
CA LEU A 181 -11.84 9.04 -9.97
C LEU A 181 -13.35 9.35 -10.00
N PHE A 182 -13.72 10.61 -9.75
CA PHE A 182 -15.12 11.02 -9.79
C PHE A 182 -15.70 10.99 -11.21
N ALA A 183 -14.92 11.35 -12.22
CA ALA A 183 -15.32 11.26 -13.63
C ALA A 183 -15.47 9.79 -14.07
N PHE A 184 -14.59 8.88 -13.63
CA PHE A 184 -14.73 7.45 -13.85
C PHE A 184 -15.97 6.91 -13.13
N GLY A 185 -16.25 7.37 -11.92
CA GLY A 185 -17.46 7.06 -11.17
C GLY A 185 -17.58 5.59 -10.75
N PRO A 186 -16.59 4.98 -10.11
CA PRO A 186 -16.66 3.58 -9.71
C PRO A 186 -17.81 3.32 -8.74
N ARG A 187 -18.31 2.08 -8.74
CA ARG A 187 -19.37 1.60 -7.85
C ARG A 187 -19.03 1.82 -6.36
N ALA A 188 -17.79 1.56 -6.00
CA ALA A 188 -17.31 1.71 -4.64
C ALA A 188 -15.84 2.11 -4.60
N VAL A 189 -15.45 2.77 -3.51
CA VAL A 189 -14.05 3.09 -3.20
C VAL A 189 -13.76 2.63 -1.79
N VAL A 190 -12.67 1.87 -1.62
CA VAL A 190 -12.08 1.54 -0.33
C VAL A 190 -10.84 2.42 -0.17
N TYR A 191 -10.92 3.38 0.72
CA TYR A 191 -9.87 4.37 0.93
C TYR A 191 -9.10 4.03 2.21
N VAL A 192 -7.87 3.60 2.05
CA VAL A 192 -6.88 3.36 3.10
C VAL A 192 -6.06 4.63 3.31
N SER A 193 -5.86 5.04 4.55
CA SER A 193 -5.08 6.25 4.85
C SER A 193 -4.38 6.17 6.19
N CYS A 194 -3.11 6.56 6.20
CA CYS A 194 -2.31 6.72 7.43
C CYS A 194 -2.48 8.12 8.08
N ASP A 195 -3.32 8.99 7.51
CA ASP A 195 -3.62 10.32 8.06
C ASP A 195 -5.13 10.61 7.96
N PRO A 196 -5.88 10.41 9.06
CA PRO A 196 -7.30 10.68 9.10
C PRO A 196 -7.68 12.14 8.77
N ALA A 197 -6.80 13.11 8.99
CA ALA A 197 -7.12 14.51 8.72
C ALA A 197 -7.18 14.78 7.21
N THR A 198 -6.22 14.26 6.45
CA THR A 198 -6.23 14.35 4.98
C THR A 198 -7.35 13.50 4.38
N GLN A 199 -7.62 12.32 4.95
CA GLN A 199 -8.75 11.47 4.53
C GLN A 199 -10.10 12.19 4.71
N MET A 200 -10.30 12.89 5.85
CA MET A 200 -11.52 13.67 6.10
C MET A 200 -11.65 14.89 5.16
N ARG A 201 -10.53 15.50 4.75
CA ARG A 201 -10.54 16.53 3.72
C ARG A 201 -11.05 15.96 2.40
N ASP A 202 -10.48 14.82 1.96
CA ASP A 202 -10.83 14.19 0.69
C ASP A 202 -12.26 13.64 0.70
N LEU A 203 -12.73 13.13 1.84
CA LEU A 203 -14.10 12.63 2.03
C LEU A 203 -15.17 13.68 1.63
N LYS A 204 -14.92 14.96 1.84
CA LYS A 204 -15.85 16.02 1.41
C LYS A 204 -16.08 16.00 -0.09
N GLY A 205 -15.02 15.76 -0.88
CA GLY A 205 -15.11 15.60 -2.33
C GLY A 205 -15.92 14.37 -2.75
N PHE A 206 -15.72 13.24 -2.08
CA PHE A 206 -16.51 12.03 -2.32
C PHE A 206 -18.01 12.25 -2.05
N LEU A 207 -18.35 12.88 -0.92
CA LEU A 207 -19.75 13.18 -0.58
C LEU A 207 -20.38 14.10 -1.62
N ALA A 208 -19.65 15.16 -2.04
CA ALA A 208 -20.11 16.08 -3.08
C ALA A 208 -20.27 15.38 -4.45
N ALA A 209 -19.45 14.36 -4.75
CA ALA A 209 -19.55 13.54 -5.96
C ALA A 209 -20.63 12.44 -5.87
N GLY A 210 -21.46 12.41 -4.82
CA GLY A 210 -22.58 11.49 -4.67
C GLY A 210 -22.24 10.13 -4.08
N TYR A 211 -21.08 10.00 -3.42
CA TYR A 211 -20.76 8.79 -2.65
C TYR A 211 -21.32 8.90 -1.23
N ARG A 212 -21.66 7.75 -0.66
CA ARG A 212 -22.06 7.63 0.75
C ARG A 212 -20.99 6.85 1.51
N LEU A 213 -20.61 7.34 2.69
CA LEU A 213 -19.76 6.63 3.63
C LEU A 213 -20.56 5.48 4.26
N THR A 214 -20.11 4.26 4.10
CA THR A 214 -20.81 3.05 4.58
C THR A 214 -20.07 2.32 5.69
N ALA A 215 -18.75 2.47 5.77
CA ALA A 215 -17.95 1.87 6.83
C ALA A 215 -16.73 2.75 7.17
N VAL A 216 -16.32 2.69 8.43
CA VAL A 216 -15.09 3.29 8.95
C VAL A 216 -14.44 2.27 9.88
N GLN A 217 -13.21 1.87 9.61
CA GLN A 217 -12.47 0.91 10.41
C GLN A 217 -11.04 1.39 10.65
N PRO A 218 -10.69 1.73 11.88
CA PRO A 218 -9.30 2.01 12.23
C PRO A 218 -8.51 0.71 12.44
N PHE A 219 -7.19 0.77 12.15
CA PHE A 219 -6.22 -0.29 12.38
C PHE A 219 -4.98 0.29 13.04
N ASP A 220 -4.53 -0.31 14.13
CA ASP A 220 -3.30 0.06 14.82
C ASP A 220 -2.09 -0.64 14.20
N LEU A 221 -1.59 -0.10 13.07
CA LEU A 221 -0.37 -0.59 12.42
C LEU A 221 0.90 -0.12 13.14
N PHE A 222 0.80 0.91 13.96
CA PHE A 222 1.92 1.55 14.64
C PHE A 222 1.69 1.63 16.15
N PRO A 223 1.63 0.49 16.86
CA PRO A 223 1.33 0.45 18.30
C PRO A 223 2.24 1.39 19.09
N GLN A 224 1.70 1.99 20.14
CA GLN A 224 2.39 2.95 21.03
C GLN A 224 2.82 4.25 20.32
N THR A 225 2.28 4.56 19.15
CA THR A 225 2.47 5.85 18.49
C THR A 225 1.13 6.57 18.28
N ARG A 226 1.18 7.81 17.83
CA ARG A 226 -0.01 8.58 17.44
C ARG A 226 -0.54 8.24 16.03
N HIS A 227 0.13 7.37 15.31
CA HIS A 227 -0.22 7.03 13.94
C HIS A 227 -1.31 5.95 13.92
N LEU A 228 -2.28 6.15 13.05
CA LEU A 228 -3.42 5.27 12.87
C LEU A 228 -3.64 5.09 11.37
N GLU A 229 -3.82 3.85 10.93
CA GLU A 229 -4.40 3.55 9.62
C GLU A 229 -5.92 3.56 9.74
N CYS A 230 -6.59 4.17 8.80
CA CYS A 230 -8.04 4.19 8.74
C CYS A 230 -8.52 3.74 7.36
N VAL A 231 -9.40 2.75 7.33
CA VAL A 231 -10.06 2.28 6.10
C VAL A 231 -11.48 2.80 6.11
N ILE A 232 -11.85 3.58 5.10
CA ILE A 232 -13.23 3.96 4.87
C ILE A 232 -13.77 3.32 3.60
N THR A 233 -15.05 2.97 3.61
CA THR A 233 -15.75 2.42 2.44
C THR A 233 -16.79 3.42 1.97
N LEU A 234 -16.74 3.72 0.69
CA LEU A 234 -17.58 4.70 0.00
C LEU A 234 -18.31 3.99 -1.14
N VAL A 235 -19.62 4.16 -1.23
CA VAL A 235 -20.44 3.53 -2.27
C VAL A 235 -21.19 4.62 -3.04
N LYS A 236 -21.19 4.51 -4.36
CA LYS A 236 -21.92 5.43 -5.24
C LYS A 236 -23.39 5.32 -4.96
N GLY A 237 -24.05 6.47 -4.75
CA GLY A 237 -25.51 6.55 -4.55
C GLY A 237 -26.32 6.33 -5.80
#